data_a085b3c6d6f5a55a50a8a5fbc3ab0a5a
#
_entry.id   a085b3c6d6f5a55a50a8a5fbc3ab0a5a
#
_cell.length_a   1.000
_cell.length_b   1.000
_cell.length_c   1.000
_cell.angle_alpha   90.00
_cell.angle_beta   90.00
_cell.angle_gamma   90.00
#
_symmetry.space_group_name_H-M   'P 1'
#
loop_
_entity.id
_entity.type
_entity.pdbx_description
1 polymer ?
#
loop_
_entity_poly.entity_id
_entity_poly.type
_entity_poly.pdbx_seq_one_letter_code
_entity_poly.pdbx_strand_id
1 'polypeptide(L)'
;PGMIDQDLLPFVIAKDGQPVAKIANGDSVILFNFRGDRAQEISLAFDRKDFDKFDRGDYTGVKFAGMLEYDGDLKIPMHYLVEPPVIRNTLTEVLCKAGVHEYAVSETQKYGHVTYFWNGNRSGKVDESLEDYAEVPSDVIPFEQAPAMKSVEITDLLVEAMASHKYQFLRCNYPNGDMAVSYTHLRAQRLDVISYA
;
A
#
# COMPACT_ATOMS: atom_id res chain seq x y z
N PRO A 1 13.27 -9.64 23.89
CA PRO A 1 12.01 -10.35 23.98
C PRO A 1 10.89 -9.33 24.02
N GLY A 2 9.99 -9.32 23.03
CA GLY A 2 8.86 -8.43 22.91
C GLY A 2 8.92 -7.39 21.79
N MET A 3 10.04 -7.23 21.10
CA MET A 3 10.13 -6.40 19.89
C MET A 3 9.70 -7.25 18.69
N ILE A 4 8.75 -6.76 17.92
CA ILE A 4 8.32 -7.36 16.65
C ILE A 4 9.16 -6.82 15.50
N ASP A 5 9.13 -7.49 14.34
CA ASP A 5 9.94 -7.12 13.18
C ASP A 5 9.72 -5.68 12.70
N GLN A 6 8.50 -5.15 12.90
CA GLN A 6 8.15 -3.78 12.52
C GLN A 6 8.81 -2.72 13.41
N ASP A 7 9.19 -3.07 14.63
CA ASP A 7 9.79 -2.16 15.61
C ASP A 7 11.32 -2.23 15.59
N LEU A 8 11.90 -3.07 14.73
CA LEU A 8 13.35 -3.18 14.59
C LEU A 8 13.93 -1.86 14.08
N LEU A 9 14.80 -1.29 14.89
CA LEU A 9 15.60 -0.14 14.44
C LEU A 9 16.56 -0.57 13.33
N PRO A 10 16.89 0.34 12.40
CA PRO A 10 17.93 0.09 11.41
C PRO A 10 19.25 -0.36 12.09
N PHE A 11 19.85 -1.43 11.60
CA PHE A 11 21.12 -1.92 12.14
C PHE A 11 22.09 -2.30 11.03
N VAL A 12 23.37 -2.26 11.34
CA VAL A 12 24.45 -2.66 10.45
C VAL A 12 25.27 -3.74 11.12
N ILE A 13 25.51 -4.83 10.40
CA ILE A 13 26.44 -5.87 10.87
C ILE A 13 27.87 -5.34 10.72
N ALA A 14 28.57 -5.24 11.84
CA ALA A 14 29.92 -4.72 11.89
C ALA A 14 30.91 -5.76 12.48
N LYS A 15 32.13 -5.74 12.00
CA LYS A 15 33.27 -6.45 12.56
C LYS A 15 34.40 -5.45 12.83
N ASP A 16 34.96 -5.48 14.01
CA ASP A 16 36.04 -4.58 14.45
C ASP A 16 35.66 -3.07 14.24
N GLY A 17 34.40 -2.74 14.50
CA GLY A 17 33.87 -1.38 14.35
C GLY A 17 33.63 -0.91 12.91
N GLN A 18 33.79 -1.78 11.91
CA GLN A 18 33.55 -1.48 10.51
C GLN A 18 32.40 -2.32 9.96
N PRO A 19 31.51 -1.77 9.10
CA PRO A 19 30.50 -2.54 8.40
C PRO A 19 31.14 -3.72 7.64
N VAL A 20 30.53 -4.91 7.76
CA VAL A 20 31.02 -6.12 7.06
C VAL A 20 30.93 -5.95 5.54
N ALA A 21 29.93 -5.23 5.06
CA ALA A 21 29.77 -4.86 3.66
C ALA A 21 29.08 -3.49 3.54
N LYS A 22 29.35 -2.81 2.44
CA LYS A 22 28.69 -1.56 2.03
C LYS A 22 28.29 -1.68 0.57
N ILE A 23 27.19 -1.03 0.21
CA ILE A 23 26.85 -0.82 -1.19
C ILE A 23 27.78 0.28 -1.72
N ALA A 24 28.47 0.00 -2.82
CA ALA A 24 29.48 0.89 -3.39
C ALA A 24 29.15 1.26 -4.85
N ASN A 25 29.82 2.28 -5.37
CA ASN A 25 29.71 2.66 -6.77
C ASN A 25 30.04 1.47 -7.68
N GLY A 26 29.18 1.23 -8.68
CA GLY A 26 29.30 0.12 -9.62
C GLY A 26 28.57 -1.14 -9.19
N ASP A 27 28.08 -1.21 -7.96
CA ASP A 27 27.26 -2.33 -7.50
C ASP A 27 25.88 -2.33 -8.18
N SER A 28 25.27 -3.50 -8.19
CA SER A 28 23.90 -3.69 -8.63
C SER A 28 23.04 -4.15 -7.46
N VAL A 29 21.90 -3.49 -7.30
CA VAL A 29 20.91 -3.80 -6.25
C VAL A 29 19.60 -4.20 -6.89
N ILE A 30 19.10 -5.36 -6.55
CA ILE A 30 17.77 -5.83 -6.97
C ILE A 30 16.88 -5.92 -5.74
N LEU A 31 15.79 -5.14 -5.74
CA LEU A 31 14.76 -5.24 -4.73
C LEU A 31 13.84 -6.42 -5.06
N PHE A 32 14.09 -7.57 -4.41
CA PHE A 32 13.32 -8.79 -4.62
C PHE A 32 12.00 -8.75 -3.82
N ASN A 33 11.06 -7.93 -4.30
CA ASN A 33 9.78 -7.68 -3.65
C ASN A 33 8.69 -7.46 -4.69
N PHE A 34 7.59 -8.21 -4.62
CA PHE A 34 6.43 -8.03 -5.49
C PHE A 34 5.38 -7.05 -4.94
N ARG A 35 5.42 -6.76 -3.65
CA ARG A 35 4.47 -5.85 -3.02
C ARG A 35 4.93 -4.41 -3.16
N GLY A 36 4.10 -3.58 -3.81
CA GLY A 36 4.48 -2.21 -4.19
C GLY A 36 4.32 -1.17 -3.11
N ASP A 37 3.44 -1.36 -2.12
CA ASP A 37 2.97 -0.34 -1.18
C ASP A 37 4.09 0.43 -0.45
N ARG A 38 5.11 -0.26 0.09
CA ARG A 38 6.28 0.36 0.74
C ARG A 38 7.56 0.28 -0.09
N ALA A 39 7.52 -0.46 -1.20
CA ALA A 39 8.67 -0.57 -2.09
C ALA A 39 9.00 0.74 -2.81
N GLN A 40 8.03 1.65 -2.93
CA GLN A 40 8.20 2.98 -3.49
C GLN A 40 9.24 3.79 -2.72
N GLU A 41 9.18 3.82 -1.39
CA GLU A 41 10.06 4.63 -0.54
C GLU A 41 11.53 4.25 -0.73
N ILE A 42 11.86 2.95 -0.71
CA ILE A 42 13.22 2.50 -0.93
C ILE A 42 13.65 2.68 -2.39
N SER A 43 12.73 2.52 -3.34
CA SER A 43 13.02 2.78 -4.75
C SER A 43 13.33 4.26 -5.01
N LEU A 44 12.60 5.18 -4.40
CA LEU A 44 12.91 6.62 -4.44
C LEU A 44 14.31 6.90 -3.90
N ALA A 45 14.68 6.26 -2.78
CA ALA A 45 15.99 6.44 -2.17
C ALA A 45 17.13 5.96 -3.08
N PHE A 46 16.90 4.99 -3.97
CA PHE A 46 17.90 4.52 -4.93
C PHE A 46 17.86 5.28 -6.25
N ASP A 47 16.68 5.60 -6.79
CA ASP A 47 16.53 6.14 -8.15
C ASP A 47 16.59 7.65 -8.24
N ARG A 48 16.08 8.38 -7.24
CA ARG A 48 15.97 9.83 -7.34
C ARG A 48 17.30 10.52 -7.06
N LYS A 49 17.71 11.39 -7.98
CA LYS A 49 18.91 12.23 -7.81
C LYS A 49 18.68 13.33 -6.77
N ASP A 50 17.48 13.88 -6.74
CA ASP A 50 17.00 14.96 -5.87
C ASP A 50 16.37 14.45 -4.56
N PHE A 51 16.72 13.24 -4.13
CA PHE A 51 16.22 12.66 -2.89
C PHE A 51 16.73 13.41 -1.67
N ASP A 52 15.81 13.86 -0.81
CA ASP A 52 16.06 14.79 0.30
C ASP A 52 15.61 14.28 1.69
N LYS A 53 15.14 13.03 1.79
CA LYS A 53 14.54 12.51 3.03
C LYS A 53 15.58 12.15 4.08
N PHE A 54 16.79 11.77 3.65
CA PHE A 54 17.96 11.54 4.50
C PHE A 54 19.24 11.68 3.68
N ASP A 55 20.37 11.90 4.38
CA ASP A 55 21.68 11.93 3.74
C ASP A 55 22.12 10.52 3.31
N ARG A 56 22.32 10.35 2.01
CA ARG A 56 22.81 9.10 1.42
C ARG A 56 24.35 9.05 1.33
N GLY A 57 25.05 10.08 1.81
CA GLY A 57 26.50 10.22 1.65
C GLY A 57 26.90 10.30 0.16
N ASP A 58 28.07 9.75 -0.15
CA ASP A 58 28.62 9.73 -1.52
C ASP A 58 27.93 8.69 -2.41
N TYR A 59 26.58 8.67 -2.39
CA TYR A 59 25.78 7.74 -3.16
C TYR A 59 25.76 8.13 -4.64
N THR A 60 26.55 7.46 -5.44
CA THR A 60 26.55 7.63 -6.90
C THR A 60 26.82 6.28 -7.61
N GLY A 61 26.21 6.06 -8.79
CA GLY A 61 26.59 4.98 -9.66
C GLY A 61 26.16 3.56 -9.29
N VAL A 62 25.24 3.39 -8.34
CA VAL A 62 24.59 2.09 -8.08
C VAL A 62 23.52 1.85 -9.15
N LYS A 63 23.49 0.62 -9.68
CA LYS A 63 22.44 0.19 -10.60
C LYS A 63 21.34 -0.45 -9.80
N PHE A 64 20.17 0.19 -9.76
CA PHE A 64 19.02 -0.28 -9.01
C PHE A 64 17.93 -0.84 -9.94
N ALA A 65 17.30 -1.93 -9.55
CA ALA A 65 16.11 -2.47 -10.21
C ALA A 65 15.14 -3.07 -9.19
N GLY A 66 13.85 -2.84 -9.40
CA GLY A 66 12.78 -3.56 -8.68
C GLY A 66 12.39 -4.85 -9.38
N MET A 67 11.56 -5.66 -8.74
CA MET A 67 10.94 -6.81 -9.40
C MET A 67 9.94 -6.36 -10.47
N LEU A 68 9.19 -5.29 -10.19
CA LEU A 68 8.23 -4.68 -11.11
C LEU A 68 8.20 -3.16 -10.91
N GLU A 69 7.50 -2.44 -11.77
CA GLU A 69 7.17 -1.03 -11.57
C GLU A 69 6.17 -0.93 -10.42
N TYR A 70 6.62 -0.35 -9.29
CA TYR A 70 5.79 -0.27 -8.07
C TYR A 70 4.81 0.89 -8.11
N ASP A 71 5.14 1.93 -8.87
CA ASP A 71 4.28 3.08 -9.08
C ASP A 71 4.34 3.51 -10.54
N GLY A 72 3.22 3.29 -11.24
CA GLY A 72 3.11 3.60 -12.66
C GLY A 72 2.96 5.09 -12.97
N ASP A 73 2.55 5.90 -11.99
CA ASP A 73 2.42 7.35 -12.15
C ASP A 73 3.78 8.02 -11.97
N LEU A 74 4.51 7.63 -10.93
CA LEU A 74 5.86 8.13 -10.65
C LEU A 74 6.95 7.45 -11.48
N LYS A 75 6.64 6.37 -12.19
CA LYS A 75 7.57 5.53 -12.94
C LYS A 75 8.72 5.02 -12.07
N ILE A 76 8.39 4.36 -10.98
CA ILE A 76 9.32 3.88 -9.96
C ILE A 76 9.19 2.38 -9.76
N PRO A 77 10.34 1.67 -9.73
CA PRO A 77 11.68 2.11 -10.08
C PRO A 77 11.85 2.34 -11.59
N MET A 78 12.88 3.08 -11.99
CA MET A 78 13.19 3.30 -13.41
C MET A 78 13.52 1.99 -14.17
N HIS A 79 14.08 1.00 -13.46
CA HIS A 79 14.38 -0.30 -14.01
C HIS A 79 13.70 -1.40 -13.19
N TYR A 80 13.08 -2.34 -13.87
CA TYR A 80 12.41 -3.48 -13.25
C TYR A 80 12.57 -4.73 -14.10
N LEU A 81 12.39 -5.90 -13.46
CA LEU A 81 12.65 -7.19 -14.09
C LEU A 81 11.41 -7.78 -14.76
N VAL A 82 10.23 -7.44 -14.24
CA VAL A 82 8.94 -7.97 -14.71
C VAL A 82 8.00 -6.81 -15.02
N GLU A 83 7.44 -6.80 -16.21
CA GLU A 83 6.43 -5.83 -16.61
C GLU A 83 5.21 -5.91 -15.67
N PRO A 84 4.66 -4.77 -15.23
CA PRO A 84 3.45 -4.77 -14.44
C PRO A 84 2.29 -5.37 -15.25
N PRO A 85 1.39 -6.13 -14.62
CA PRO A 85 0.24 -6.70 -15.30
C PRO A 85 -0.67 -5.59 -15.83
N VAL A 86 -1.06 -5.69 -17.10
CA VAL A 86 -2.08 -4.81 -17.67
C VAL A 86 -3.45 -5.36 -17.29
N ILE A 87 -4.06 -4.79 -16.26
CA ILE A 87 -5.40 -5.20 -15.80
C ILE A 87 -6.45 -4.43 -16.60
N ARG A 88 -7.33 -5.17 -17.25
CA ARG A 88 -8.45 -4.62 -18.06
C ARG A 88 -9.77 -5.23 -17.60
N ASN A 89 -10.85 -4.54 -17.92
CA ASN A 89 -12.21 -4.95 -17.56
C ASN A 89 -12.37 -5.13 -16.05
N THR A 90 -11.83 -4.19 -15.29
CA THR A 90 -12.12 -4.11 -13.85
C THR A 90 -13.63 -3.95 -13.63
N LEU A 91 -14.10 -4.31 -12.44
CA LEU A 91 -15.51 -4.18 -12.11
C LEU A 91 -15.98 -2.73 -12.34
N THR A 92 -15.22 -1.74 -11.89
CA THR A 92 -15.54 -0.32 -12.09
C THR A 92 -15.62 0.03 -13.59
N GLU A 93 -14.70 -0.46 -14.44
CA GLU A 93 -14.81 -0.21 -15.88
C GLU A 93 -16.11 -0.76 -16.48
N VAL A 94 -16.57 -1.90 -16.01
CA VAL A 94 -17.84 -2.51 -16.46
C VAL A 94 -19.04 -1.72 -15.94
N LEU A 95 -19.00 -1.33 -14.67
CA LEU A 95 -20.07 -0.56 -14.03
C LEU A 95 -20.20 0.85 -14.64
N CYS A 96 -19.09 1.56 -14.86
CA CYS A 96 -19.08 2.85 -15.53
C CYS A 96 -19.65 2.77 -16.96
N LYS A 97 -19.26 1.73 -17.73
CA LYS A 97 -19.84 1.49 -19.08
C LYS A 97 -21.36 1.25 -19.05
N ALA A 98 -21.86 0.73 -17.94
CA ALA A 98 -23.31 0.52 -17.72
C ALA A 98 -24.02 1.76 -17.12
N GLY A 99 -23.30 2.87 -16.87
CA GLY A 99 -23.85 4.08 -16.28
C GLY A 99 -24.20 3.94 -14.79
N VAL A 100 -23.52 3.03 -14.08
CA VAL A 100 -23.74 2.77 -12.66
C VAL A 100 -22.95 3.76 -11.82
N HIS A 101 -23.63 4.49 -10.94
CA HIS A 101 -22.98 5.37 -9.97
C HIS A 101 -22.39 4.56 -8.81
N GLU A 102 -21.12 4.81 -8.53
CA GLU A 102 -20.32 4.09 -7.52
C GLU A 102 -19.90 5.00 -6.37
N TYR A 103 -19.83 4.42 -5.18
CA TYR A 103 -19.25 5.07 -3.99
C TYR A 103 -18.21 4.17 -3.35
N ALA A 104 -17.04 4.73 -3.04
CA ALA A 104 -15.98 4.03 -2.34
C ALA A 104 -15.56 4.79 -1.10
N VAL A 105 -15.49 4.12 0.05
CA VAL A 105 -15.06 4.73 1.31
C VAL A 105 -14.12 3.82 2.08
N SER A 106 -13.05 4.38 2.60
CA SER A 106 -12.16 3.73 3.56
C SER A 106 -11.38 4.77 4.35
N GLU A 107 -10.74 4.32 5.40
CA GLU A 107 -9.73 5.07 6.13
C GLU A 107 -8.42 5.14 5.32
N THR A 108 -7.59 6.18 5.55
CA THR A 108 -6.29 6.42 4.87
C THR A 108 -5.48 5.14 4.68
N GLN A 109 -5.39 4.28 5.71
CA GLN A 109 -4.59 3.05 5.69
C GLN A 109 -4.99 2.05 4.61
N LYS A 110 -6.24 2.05 4.17
CA LYS A 110 -6.79 1.14 3.15
C LYS A 110 -7.54 1.87 2.03
N TYR A 111 -7.41 3.18 1.95
CA TYR A 111 -8.03 3.98 0.89
C TYR A 111 -7.60 3.52 -0.51
N GLY A 112 -6.31 3.27 -0.69
CA GLY A 112 -5.79 2.72 -1.94
C GLY A 112 -6.36 1.35 -2.31
N HIS A 113 -6.85 0.56 -1.35
CA HIS A 113 -7.45 -0.75 -1.63
C HIS A 113 -8.85 -0.65 -2.24
N VAL A 114 -9.60 0.41 -1.93
CA VAL A 114 -10.92 0.66 -2.51
C VAL A 114 -10.89 1.61 -3.72
N THR A 115 -9.72 2.12 -4.09
CA THR A 115 -9.51 3.05 -5.21
C THR A 115 -8.46 2.51 -6.19
N TYR A 116 -7.19 2.78 -5.96
CA TYR A 116 -6.06 2.45 -6.84
C TYR A 116 -5.99 0.95 -7.21
N PHE A 117 -5.89 0.07 -6.18
CA PHE A 117 -5.79 -1.37 -6.43
C PHE A 117 -7.08 -1.96 -7.00
N TRP A 118 -8.22 -1.46 -6.54
CA TRP A 118 -9.53 -1.84 -7.09
C TRP A 118 -9.65 -1.53 -8.57
N ASN A 119 -9.10 -0.40 -9.00
CA ASN A 119 -9.11 0.04 -10.39
C ASN A 119 -7.99 -0.58 -11.23
N GLY A 120 -7.36 -1.63 -10.76
CA GLY A 120 -6.32 -2.35 -11.50
C GLY A 120 -4.97 -1.63 -11.51
N ASN A 121 -4.55 -1.09 -10.36
CA ASN A 121 -3.32 -0.32 -10.16
C ASN A 121 -3.30 0.97 -11.00
N ARG A 122 -4.41 1.66 -11.03
CA ARG A 122 -4.58 2.91 -11.77
C ARG A 122 -5.06 4.00 -10.85
N SER A 123 -4.38 5.15 -10.87
CA SER A 123 -4.77 6.33 -10.11
C SER A 123 -5.97 7.01 -10.73
N GLY A 124 -6.71 7.74 -9.89
CA GLY A 124 -7.90 8.47 -10.27
C GLY A 124 -9.11 7.56 -10.49
N LYS A 125 -10.14 8.17 -11.03
CA LYS A 125 -11.40 7.53 -11.35
C LYS A 125 -11.40 7.05 -12.80
N VAL A 126 -12.17 6.04 -13.09
CA VAL A 126 -12.46 5.60 -14.46
C VAL A 126 -13.38 6.59 -15.13
N ASP A 127 -14.39 7.08 -14.39
CA ASP A 127 -15.31 8.13 -14.82
C ASP A 127 -15.62 9.08 -13.65
N GLU A 128 -15.18 10.35 -13.78
CA GLU A 128 -15.38 11.38 -12.76
C GLU A 128 -16.84 11.69 -12.45
N SER A 129 -17.75 11.42 -13.37
CA SER A 129 -19.18 11.68 -13.20
C SER A 129 -19.93 10.55 -12.51
N LEU A 130 -19.35 9.35 -12.49
CA LEU A 130 -20.00 8.14 -12.00
C LEU A 130 -19.40 7.62 -10.69
N GLU A 131 -18.20 8.07 -10.30
CA GLU A 131 -17.51 7.59 -9.13
C GLU A 131 -17.32 8.69 -8.08
N ASP A 132 -17.69 8.40 -6.84
CA ASP A 132 -17.36 9.23 -5.69
C ASP A 132 -16.52 8.45 -4.70
N TYR A 133 -15.44 9.09 -4.22
CA TYR A 133 -14.49 8.51 -3.26
C TYR A 133 -14.45 9.36 -2.00
N ALA A 134 -14.54 8.71 -0.84
CA ALA A 134 -14.39 9.33 0.47
C ALA A 134 -13.25 8.69 1.24
N GLU A 135 -12.35 9.52 1.73
CA GLU A 135 -11.28 9.13 2.64
C GLU A 135 -11.59 9.64 4.03
N VAL A 136 -11.53 8.73 5.02
CA VAL A 136 -11.58 9.09 6.44
C VAL A 136 -10.14 9.14 6.95
N PRO A 137 -9.63 10.30 7.38
CA PRO A 137 -8.26 10.42 7.86
C PRO A 137 -7.99 9.51 9.06
N SER A 138 -6.91 8.71 8.97
CA SER A 138 -6.44 7.87 10.07
C SER A 138 -5.85 8.71 11.20
N ASP A 139 -6.03 8.26 12.44
CA ASP A 139 -5.32 8.84 13.58
C ASP A 139 -3.83 8.46 13.54
N VAL A 140 -2.97 9.38 13.96
CA VAL A 140 -1.52 9.16 14.04
C VAL A 140 -1.18 8.61 15.42
N ILE A 141 -1.69 7.43 15.73
CA ILE A 141 -1.46 6.70 16.99
C ILE A 141 -1.23 5.21 16.68
N PRO A 142 -0.59 4.44 17.57
CA PRO A 142 -0.54 2.99 17.45
C PRO A 142 -1.94 2.38 17.38
N PHE A 143 -2.18 1.49 16.43
CA PHE A 143 -3.53 0.95 16.14
C PHE A 143 -4.14 0.17 17.31
N GLU A 144 -3.30 -0.48 18.11
CA GLU A 144 -3.74 -1.21 19.31
C GLU A 144 -4.31 -0.28 20.41
N GLN A 145 -4.03 1.01 20.37
CA GLN A 145 -4.59 2.01 21.29
C GLN A 145 -6.00 2.45 20.89
N ALA A 146 -6.36 2.30 19.62
CA ALA A 146 -7.70 2.57 19.09
C ALA A 146 -8.13 1.46 18.12
N PRO A 147 -8.41 0.23 18.59
CA PRO A 147 -8.62 -0.93 17.71
C PRO A 147 -9.89 -0.84 16.85
N ALA A 148 -10.83 0.03 17.18
CA ALA A 148 -11.97 0.33 16.31
C ALA A 148 -11.56 1.18 15.10
N MET A 149 -10.42 1.88 15.19
CA MET A 149 -9.97 2.83 14.17
C MET A 149 -11.12 3.75 13.74
N LYS A 150 -11.32 3.98 12.45
CA LYS A 150 -12.40 4.81 11.90
C LYS A 150 -13.62 4.03 11.42
N SER A 151 -13.87 2.85 12.01
CA SER A 151 -14.98 1.98 11.55
C SER A 151 -16.37 2.63 11.71
N VAL A 152 -16.57 3.46 12.73
CA VAL A 152 -17.83 4.17 12.95
C VAL A 152 -18.04 5.21 11.86
N GLU A 153 -17.06 6.06 11.64
CA GLU A 153 -17.11 7.13 10.63
C GLU A 153 -17.28 6.56 9.21
N ILE A 154 -16.60 5.44 8.89
CA ILE A 154 -16.80 4.74 7.61
C ILE A 154 -18.23 4.24 7.49
N THR A 155 -18.78 3.67 8.56
CA THR A 155 -20.16 3.16 8.58
C THR A 155 -21.16 4.29 8.39
N ASP A 156 -20.98 5.42 9.09
CA ASP A 156 -21.88 6.57 8.99
C ASP A 156 -21.92 7.11 7.56
N LEU A 157 -20.74 7.30 6.92
CA LEU A 157 -20.65 7.74 5.54
C LEU A 157 -21.28 6.72 4.57
N LEU A 158 -21.11 5.43 4.82
CA LEU A 158 -21.71 4.40 3.99
C LEU A 158 -23.24 4.41 4.08
N VAL A 159 -23.78 4.54 5.31
CA VAL A 159 -25.23 4.63 5.56
C VAL A 159 -25.82 5.88 4.94
N GLU A 160 -25.13 7.02 5.05
CA GLU A 160 -25.54 8.27 4.38
C GLU A 160 -25.56 8.12 2.87
N ALA A 161 -24.51 7.52 2.29
CA ALA A 161 -24.46 7.24 0.85
C ALA A 161 -25.59 6.31 0.40
N MET A 162 -25.92 5.28 1.17
CA MET A 162 -27.07 4.40 0.90
C MET A 162 -28.40 5.15 0.97
N ALA A 163 -28.60 5.98 1.99
CA ALA A 163 -29.83 6.76 2.17
C ALA A 163 -30.04 7.83 1.10
N SER A 164 -28.97 8.27 0.46
CA SER A 164 -29.02 9.25 -0.64
C SER A 164 -29.70 8.72 -1.91
N HIS A 165 -29.76 7.41 -2.06
CA HIS A 165 -30.23 6.71 -3.28
C HIS A 165 -29.49 7.12 -4.58
N LYS A 166 -28.34 7.81 -4.44
CA LYS A 166 -27.54 8.25 -5.58
C LYS A 166 -26.77 7.11 -6.23
N TYR A 167 -26.28 6.17 -5.39
CA TYR A 167 -25.36 5.13 -5.80
C TYR A 167 -26.04 3.78 -5.92
N GLN A 168 -25.73 3.04 -6.99
CA GLN A 168 -26.19 1.67 -7.20
C GLN A 168 -25.16 0.64 -6.76
N PHE A 169 -23.87 1.04 -6.66
CA PHE A 169 -22.80 0.20 -6.15
C PHE A 169 -22.01 0.96 -5.10
N LEU A 170 -21.88 0.37 -3.90
CA LEU A 170 -21.12 0.94 -2.81
C LEU A 170 -20.08 -0.09 -2.34
N ARG A 171 -18.86 0.39 -2.09
CA ARG A 171 -17.77 -0.43 -1.52
C ARG A 171 -17.10 0.30 -0.38
N CYS A 172 -16.70 -0.46 0.64
CA CYS A 172 -15.91 0.04 1.75
C CYS A 172 -14.84 -0.96 2.16
N ASN A 173 -13.87 -0.47 2.92
CA ASN A 173 -12.91 -1.31 3.61
C ASN A 173 -12.81 -0.85 5.07
N TYR A 174 -12.90 -1.80 5.98
CA TYR A 174 -12.66 -1.59 7.42
C TYR A 174 -11.26 -2.10 7.75
N PRO A 175 -10.25 -1.23 7.90
CA PRO A 175 -8.86 -1.66 8.07
C PRO A 175 -8.56 -2.25 9.44
N ASN A 176 -9.40 -2.03 10.45
CA ASN A 176 -9.15 -2.40 11.83
C ASN A 176 -8.90 -3.90 12.04
N GLY A 177 -9.57 -4.78 11.31
CA GLY A 177 -9.33 -6.23 11.37
C GLY A 177 -7.94 -6.64 10.88
N ASP A 178 -7.39 -5.92 9.90
CA ASP A 178 -6.04 -6.15 9.37
C ASP A 178 -4.98 -5.41 10.20
N MET A 179 -5.22 -4.16 10.55
CA MET A 179 -4.22 -3.29 11.17
C MET A 179 -4.09 -3.44 12.69
N ALA A 180 -5.22 -3.62 13.40
CA ALA A 180 -5.23 -3.64 14.85
C ALA A 180 -5.15 -5.05 15.46
N VAL A 181 -5.57 -6.10 14.75
CA VAL A 181 -5.81 -7.43 15.33
C VAL A 181 -5.05 -8.56 14.61
N SER A 182 -4.70 -8.43 13.34
CA SER A 182 -4.24 -9.58 12.54
C SER A 182 -2.85 -10.10 12.91
N TYR A 183 -2.06 -9.35 13.66
CA TYR A 183 -0.70 -9.77 14.02
C TYR A 183 -0.61 -10.62 15.30
N THR A 184 -1.62 -10.63 16.17
CA THR A 184 -1.52 -11.28 17.47
C THR A 184 -2.46 -12.46 17.71
N HIS A 185 -3.70 -12.43 17.24
CA HIS A 185 -4.69 -13.46 17.56
C HIS A 185 -5.39 -14.10 16.35
N LEU A 186 -5.80 -13.33 15.35
CA LEU A 186 -6.56 -13.86 14.21
C LEU A 186 -5.70 -14.70 13.25
N ARG A 187 -4.40 -14.44 13.18
CA ARG A 187 -3.50 -15.21 12.31
C ARG A 187 -3.31 -16.65 12.79
N ALA A 188 -3.28 -16.86 14.11
CA ALA A 188 -3.22 -18.20 14.68
C ALA A 188 -4.53 -18.98 14.43
N GLN A 189 -5.68 -18.33 14.61
CA GLN A 189 -6.99 -18.93 14.33
C GLN A 189 -7.20 -19.24 12.84
N ARG A 190 -6.67 -18.41 11.94
CA ARG A 190 -6.77 -18.62 10.49
C ARG A 190 -5.94 -19.82 10.01
N LEU A 191 -4.81 -20.11 10.65
CA LEU A 191 -4.00 -21.28 10.37
C LEU A 191 -4.71 -22.57 10.83
N ASP A 192 -5.41 -22.53 11.94
CA ASP A 192 -6.19 -23.67 12.45
C ASP A 192 -7.39 -24.01 11.55
N VAL A 193 -8.03 -23.01 10.94
CA VAL A 193 -9.15 -23.23 10.00
C VAL A 193 -8.67 -23.81 8.66
N ILE A 194 -7.48 -23.48 8.20
CA ILE A 194 -6.91 -24.00 6.95
C ILE A 194 -6.40 -25.44 7.12
N SER A 195 -6.05 -25.86 8.34
CA SER A 195 -5.58 -27.22 8.62
C SER A 195 -6.70 -28.26 8.67
N TYR A 196 -7.98 -27.85 8.62
CA TYR A 196 -9.16 -28.72 8.65
C TYR A 196 -9.97 -28.73 7.33
N ALA A 197 -9.49 -28.06 6.29
CA ALA A 197 -10.05 -28.07 4.95
C ALA A 197 -9.16 -28.88 3.99
#